data_06b0e05aec4988ad77e8d1974a5ce86a
#
_entry.id   06b0e05aec4988ad77e8d1974a5ce86a
#
_cell.length_a   1.000
_cell.length_b   1.000
_cell.length_c   1.000
_cell.angle_alpha   90.00
_cell.angle_beta   90.00
_cell.angle_gamma   90.00
#
_symmetry.space_group_name_H-M   'P 1'
#
loop_
_entity.id
_entity.type
_entity.pdbx_description
1 polymer ?
#
loop_
_entity_poly.entity_id
_entity_poly.type
_entity_poly.pdbx_seq_one_letter_code
_entity_poly.pdbx_strand_id
1 'polypeptide(L)'
;MIALCSAGILVSGCAKSHKPDSLTLQGTWSGQEVRANAQGSPSLVLEGTKFEFHGANPNEWYKATFSLREDTNPKQIDIVVTDCVFTKYVGKTAHGIYKIEDGKFTFAANEPGNPAVPTSFDAKSAREFVFTRK
;
A
#
# COMPACT_ATOMS: atom_id res chain seq x y z
N MET A 1 19.11 35.73 29.73
CA MET A 1 19.00 35.33 29.45
C MET A 1 18.63 34.60 28.73
N ILE A 2 18.58 34.48 28.33
CA ILE A 2 18.40 33.84 27.78
C ILE A 2 18.07 32.90 27.33
N ALA A 3 18.19 32.80 27.24
CA ALA A 3 18.14 31.91 26.90
C ALA A 3 17.58 31.14 26.54
N LEU A 4 17.48 31.26 26.41
CA LEU A 4 17.14 30.59 26.06
C LEU A 4 16.57 29.83 25.65
N CYS A 5 16.63 29.61 25.89
CA CYS A 5 16.04 28.87 25.77
C CYS A 5 15.55 28.33 24.76
N SER A 6 15.35 28.66 24.41
CA SER A 6 14.92 28.41 23.47
C SER A 6 15.14 27.40 22.80
N ALA A 7 15.76 27.42 22.73
CA ALA A 7 16.30 26.42 22.15
C ALA A 7 15.54 25.24 22.03
N GLY A 8 15.51 24.76 22.91
CA GLY A 8 15.00 23.52 22.84
C GLY A 8 14.06 23.30 21.82
N ILE A 9 13.56 24.10 21.69
CA ILE A 9 12.64 23.97 20.83
C ILE A 9 12.85 23.25 19.70
N LEU A 10 13.55 23.71 19.11
CA LEU A 10 13.77 23.20 17.93
C LEU A 10 13.85 21.88 17.87
N VAL A 11 14.55 21.64 18.41
CA VAL A 11 14.83 20.36 18.46
C VAL A 11 13.74 19.56 18.22
N SER A 12 12.99 19.64 19.05
CA SER A 12 11.94 18.75 19.02
C SER A 12 11.30 18.71 17.71
N GLY A 13 11.06 19.75 17.16
CA GLY A 13 10.33 19.70 15.95
C GLY A 13 10.95 18.83 14.93
N CYS A 14 12.19 18.96 14.77
CA CYS A 14 12.85 18.21 13.76
C CYS A 14 12.68 16.75 13.91
N ALA A 15 12.79 16.30 15.08
CA ALA A 15 12.70 14.87 15.32
C ALA A 15 11.40 14.31 14.86
N LYS A 16 10.43 15.15 14.70
CA LYS A 16 9.14 14.63 14.35
C LYS A 16 8.84 14.59 12.88
N SER A 17 9.75 14.99 12.07
CA SER A 17 9.44 15.05 10.66
C SER A 17 9.39 13.67 10.08
N HIS A 18 8.25 13.06 10.17
CA HIS A 18 7.99 11.74 9.61
C HIS A 18 7.43 11.93 8.20
N LYS A 19 8.06 11.31 7.23
CA LYS A 19 7.59 11.35 5.85
C LYS A 19 6.37 10.44 5.74
N PRO A 20 5.23 10.93 5.28
CA PRO A 20 4.06 10.07 5.12
C PRO A 20 4.36 8.89 4.19
N ASP A 21 3.80 7.74 4.53
CA ASP A 21 4.00 6.53 3.71
C ASP A 21 3.51 6.73 2.28
N SER A 22 2.47 7.53 2.09
CA SER A 22 1.97 7.80 0.74
C SER A 22 3.02 8.47 -0.15
N LEU A 23 3.91 9.26 0.43
CA LEU A 23 5.00 9.87 -0.34
C LEU A 23 6.14 8.87 -0.55
N THR A 24 6.43 8.08 0.47
CA THR A 24 7.46 7.04 0.38
C THR A 24 7.14 6.04 -0.73
N LEU A 25 5.86 5.75 -0.91
CA LEU A 25 5.44 4.72 -1.84
C LEU A 25 5.34 5.18 -3.30
N GLN A 26 5.52 6.46 -3.59
CA GLN A 26 5.41 6.94 -4.98
C GLN A 26 6.41 6.25 -5.88
N GLY A 27 5.99 5.90 -7.10
CA GLY A 27 6.88 5.32 -8.09
C GLY A 27 6.36 4.02 -8.66
N THR A 28 7.27 3.29 -9.28
CA THR A 28 6.97 2.04 -9.97
C THR A 28 7.61 0.87 -9.24
N TRP A 29 6.83 -0.18 -9.09
CA TRP A 29 7.21 -1.36 -8.30
C TRP A 29 7.01 -2.62 -9.10
N SER A 30 7.81 -3.63 -8.81
CA SER A 30 7.69 -4.95 -9.41
C SER A 30 7.83 -5.97 -8.29
N GLY A 31 7.09 -7.05 -8.36
CA GLY A 31 7.11 -7.98 -7.26
C GLY A 31 6.54 -9.35 -7.54
N GLN A 32 6.06 -9.96 -6.49
CA GLN A 32 5.55 -11.32 -6.51
C GLN A 32 4.27 -11.42 -5.70
N GLU A 33 3.37 -12.26 -6.14
CA GLU A 33 2.26 -12.67 -5.29
C GLU A 33 2.73 -13.78 -4.37
N VAL A 34 2.41 -13.69 -3.09
CA VAL A 34 2.87 -14.67 -2.10
C VAL A 34 1.88 -15.82 -2.09
N ARG A 35 2.18 -16.85 -2.86
CA ARG A 35 1.39 -18.10 -2.88
C ARG A 35 2.21 -19.17 -3.57
N ALA A 36 1.81 -20.43 -3.33
CA ALA A 36 2.47 -21.55 -3.97
C ALA A 36 2.31 -21.47 -5.48
N ASN A 37 3.40 -21.75 -6.19
CA ASN A 37 3.41 -21.80 -7.66
C ASN A 37 3.07 -20.47 -8.34
N ALA A 38 3.26 -19.36 -7.63
CA ALA A 38 3.08 -18.05 -8.26
C ALA A 38 4.11 -17.87 -9.36
N GLN A 39 3.66 -17.41 -10.53
CA GLN A 39 4.53 -17.20 -11.67
C GLN A 39 4.36 -15.79 -12.19
N GLY A 40 5.39 -15.27 -12.83
CA GLY A 40 5.38 -13.94 -13.38
C GLY A 40 5.59 -12.88 -12.31
N SER A 41 5.60 -11.64 -12.71
CA SER A 41 5.86 -10.53 -11.81
C SER A 41 4.78 -9.48 -12.00
N PRO A 42 3.86 -9.36 -11.04
CA PRO A 42 2.94 -8.24 -11.06
C PRO A 42 3.70 -6.92 -10.92
N SER A 43 3.10 -5.85 -11.40
CA SER A 43 3.68 -4.52 -11.30
C SER A 43 2.66 -3.56 -10.71
N LEU A 44 3.17 -2.46 -10.15
CA LEU A 44 2.34 -1.48 -9.47
C LEU A 44 2.93 -0.11 -9.71
N VAL A 45 2.06 0.85 -10.05
CA VAL A 45 2.46 2.24 -10.18
C VAL A 45 1.63 3.04 -9.19
N LEU A 46 2.31 3.81 -8.35
CA LEU A 46 1.67 4.71 -7.39
C LEU A 46 2.06 6.13 -7.74
N GLU A 47 1.07 6.93 -8.11
CA GLU A 47 1.29 8.32 -8.50
C GLU A 47 0.21 9.19 -7.86
N GLY A 48 0.60 10.04 -6.90
CA GLY A 48 -0.38 10.76 -6.11
C GLY A 48 -1.23 9.77 -5.34
N THR A 49 -2.54 9.83 -5.52
CA THR A 49 -3.46 8.87 -4.93
C THR A 49 -3.84 7.76 -5.91
N LYS A 50 -3.25 7.75 -7.09
CA LYS A 50 -3.57 6.74 -8.10
C LYS A 50 -2.80 5.46 -7.84
N PHE A 51 -3.46 4.35 -8.07
CA PHE A 51 -2.96 3.01 -7.84
C PHE A 51 -3.27 2.21 -9.10
N GLU A 52 -2.24 1.80 -9.83
CA GLU A 52 -2.44 1.01 -11.03
C GLU A 52 -1.70 -0.30 -10.88
N PHE A 53 -2.45 -1.39 -10.85
CA PHE A 53 -1.92 -2.73 -10.62
C PHE A 53 -2.09 -3.56 -11.88
N HIS A 54 -1.04 -4.25 -12.28
CA HIS A 54 -1.07 -5.22 -13.35
C HIS A 54 -0.61 -6.56 -12.79
N GLY A 55 -1.47 -7.57 -12.87
CA GLY A 55 -1.15 -8.88 -12.38
C GLY A 55 -0.11 -9.58 -13.24
N ALA A 56 0.39 -10.72 -12.77
CA ALA A 56 1.29 -11.55 -13.56
C ALA A 56 0.59 -12.04 -14.83
N ASN A 57 -0.72 -12.23 -14.76
CA ASN A 57 -1.54 -12.54 -15.93
C ASN A 57 -1.87 -11.21 -16.62
N PRO A 58 -1.55 -11.04 -17.92
CA PRO A 58 -1.79 -9.77 -18.60
C PRO A 58 -3.27 -9.38 -18.69
N ASN A 59 -4.17 -10.31 -18.45
CA ASN A 59 -5.60 -10.02 -18.44
C ASN A 59 -6.09 -9.52 -17.08
N GLU A 60 -5.21 -9.40 -16.10
CA GLU A 60 -5.59 -8.87 -14.80
C GLU A 60 -4.98 -7.50 -14.57
N TRP A 61 -5.83 -6.47 -14.50
CA TRP A 61 -5.36 -5.12 -14.20
C TRP A 61 -6.45 -4.36 -13.47
N TYR A 62 -6.01 -3.45 -12.62
CA TYR A 62 -6.90 -2.59 -11.84
C TYR A 62 -6.36 -1.17 -11.85
N LYS A 63 -7.26 -0.21 -12.05
CA LYS A 63 -6.98 1.20 -11.81
C LYS A 63 -7.81 1.63 -10.63
N ALA A 64 -7.20 2.35 -9.72
CA ALA A 64 -7.83 2.66 -8.45
C ALA A 64 -7.27 3.92 -7.86
N THR A 65 -7.87 4.38 -6.78
CA THR A 65 -7.27 5.36 -5.88
C THR A 65 -7.01 4.66 -4.56
N PHE A 66 -6.05 5.16 -3.80
CA PHE A 66 -5.73 4.54 -2.52
C PHE A 66 -5.58 5.57 -1.42
N SER A 67 -5.82 5.14 -0.20
CA SER A 67 -5.57 5.92 1.00
C SER A 67 -5.00 5.00 2.07
N LEU A 68 -4.22 5.57 2.98
CA LEU A 68 -3.50 4.81 4.00
C LEU A 68 -3.92 5.27 5.39
N ARG A 69 -3.93 4.33 6.32
CA ARG A 69 -4.08 4.61 7.75
C ARG A 69 -2.81 4.11 8.42
N GLU A 70 -1.94 5.05 8.79
CA GLU A 70 -0.65 4.73 9.39
C GLU A 70 -0.74 4.53 10.91
N ASP A 71 -1.87 4.91 11.51
CA ASP A 71 -2.04 4.85 12.96
C ASP A 71 -2.66 3.54 13.44
N THR A 72 -2.88 2.59 12.55
CA THR A 72 -3.36 1.26 12.91
C THR A 72 -2.20 0.28 12.95
N ASN A 73 -2.42 -0.89 13.57
CA ASN A 73 -1.41 -1.95 13.62
C ASN A 73 -2.10 -3.31 13.39
N PRO A 74 -1.92 -3.93 12.22
CA PRO A 74 -1.11 -3.46 11.08
C PRO A 74 -1.67 -2.19 10.45
N LYS A 75 -0.81 -1.45 9.74
CA LYS A 75 -1.26 -0.29 8.97
C LYS A 75 -2.23 -0.75 7.89
N GLN A 76 -3.18 0.10 7.54
CA GLN A 76 -4.24 -0.27 6.62
C GLN A 76 -4.20 0.55 5.33
N ILE A 77 -4.66 -0.08 4.25
CA ILE A 77 -4.77 0.55 2.95
C ILE A 77 -6.16 0.28 2.40
N ASP A 78 -6.82 1.32 1.88
CA ASP A 78 -8.08 1.18 1.16
C ASP A 78 -7.82 1.48 -0.30
N ILE A 79 -8.26 0.58 -1.17
CA ILE A 79 -8.08 0.69 -2.61
C ILE A 79 -9.45 0.73 -3.24
N VAL A 80 -9.84 1.91 -3.78
CA VAL A 80 -11.14 2.09 -4.40
C VAL A 80 -10.98 1.92 -5.90
N VAL A 81 -11.58 0.89 -6.45
CA VAL A 81 -11.44 0.54 -7.85
C VAL A 81 -12.20 1.55 -8.71
N THR A 82 -11.50 2.19 -9.63
CA THR A 82 -12.12 3.16 -10.56
C THR A 82 -12.32 2.54 -11.94
N ASP A 83 -11.50 1.56 -12.31
CA ASP A 83 -11.65 0.83 -13.56
C ASP A 83 -10.91 -0.50 -13.42
N CYS A 84 -11.35 -1.52 -14.13
CA CYS A 84 -10.78 -2.84 -13.93
C CYS A 84 -11.32 -3.79 -14.99
N VAL A 85 -10.53 -4.82 -15.29
CA VAL A 85 -10.95 -5.84 -16.23
C VAL A 85 -12.22 -6.57 -15.74
N PHE A 86 -12.40 -6.65 -14.41
CA PHE A 86 -13.59 -7.26 -13.83
C PHE A 86 -14.56 -6.14 -13.45
N THR A 87 -15.48 -5.82 -14.35
CA THR A 87 -16.34 -4.64 -14.22
C THR A 87 -17.19 -4.65 -12.95
N LYS A 88 -17.44 -5.83 -12.38
CA LYS A 88 -18.23 -5.93 -11.14
C LYS A 88 -17.53 -5.27 -9.94
N TYR A 89 -16.25 -5.02 -10.03
CA TYR A 89 -15.49 -4.41 -8.93
C TYR A 89 -15.42 -2.88 -9.01
N VAL A 90 -15.82 -2.30 -10.13
CA VAL A 90 -15.75 -0.84 -10.31
C VAL A 90 -16.63 -0.16 -9.26
N GLY A 91 -16.04 0.82 -8.56
CA GLY A 91 -16.72 1.54 -7.48
C GLY A 91 -16.62 0.88 -6.12
N LYS A 92 -16.03 -0.32 -6.04
CA LYS A 92 -15.92 -1.03 -4.78
C LYS A 92 -14.56 -0.84 -4.16
N THR A 93 -14.49 -1.02 -2.85
CA THR A 93 -13.24 -0.84 -2.08
C THR A 93 -12.67 -2.19 -1.69
N ALA A 94 -11.37 -2.35 -1.94
CA ALA A 94 -10.61 -3.46 -1.41
C ALA A 94 -9.92 -2.99 -0.14
N HIS A 95 -10.24 -3.61 0.98
CA HIS A 95 -9.63 -3.30 2.26
C HIS A 95 -8.41 -4.18 2.46
N GLY A 96 -7.31 -3.57 2.88
CA GLY A 96 -6.08 -4.30 3.07
C GLY A 96 -5.25 -3.79 4.22
N ILE A 97 -4.13 -4.48 4.43
CA ILE A 97 -3.09 -4.08 5.37
C ILE A 97 -1.78 -4.00 4.60
N TYR A 98 -0.86 -3.20 5.10
CA TYR A 98 0.42 -3.05 4.41
C TYR A 98 1.56 -2.82 5.40
N LYS A 99 2.76 -3.01 4.91
CA LYS A 99 3.97 -2.66 5.64
C LYS A 99 5.06 -2.27 4.65
N ILE A 100 5.97 -1.43 5.10
CA ILE A 100 7.16 -1.02 4.35
C ILE A 100 8.35 -1.41 5.20
N GLU A 101 9.13 -2.39 4.73
CA GLU A 101 10.28 -2.90 5.47
C GLU A 101 11.40 -3.23 4.49
N ASP A 102 12.61 -2.79 4.81
CA ASP A 102 13.80 -3.12 4.01
C ASP A 102 13.64 -2.78 2.53
N GLY A 103 13.02 -1.65 2.25
CA GLY A 103 12.81 -1.21 0.87
C GLY A 103 11.72 -1.96 0.12
N LYS A 104 10.97 -2.81 0.82
CA LYS A 104 9.89 -3.58 0.22
C LYS A 104 8.55 -3.05 0.69
N PHE A 105 7.59 -3.05 -0.23
CA PHE A 105 6.21 -2.73 0.06
C PHE A 105 5.40 -4.02 -0.02
N THR A 106 4.87 -4.46 1.10
CA THR A 106 4.03 -5.65 1.17
C THR A 106 2.61 -5.21 1.48
N PHE A 107 1.63 -5.74 0.74
CA PHE A 107 0.25 -5.52 1.12
C PHE A 107 -0.56 -6.80 0.92
N ALA A 108 -1.60 -6.93 1.74
CA ALA A 108 -2.55 -8.03 1.65
C ALA A 108 -3.94 -7.41 1.62
N ALA A 109 -4.74 -7.75 0.61
CA ALA A 109 -6.04 -7.13 0.43
C ALA A 109 -7.08 -8.18 0.10
N ASN A 110 -8.28 -7.97 0.65
CA ASN A 110 -9.44 -8.78 0.33
C ASN A 110 -10.04 -8.32 -1.00
N GLU A 111 -10.95 -9.13 -1.51
CA GLU A 111 -11.65 -8.83 -2.75
C GLU A 111 -12.40 -7.51 -2.64
N PRO A 112 -12.40 -6.68 -3.68
CA PRO A 112 -13.18 -5.44 -3.66
C PRO A 112 -14.65 -5.74 -3.36
N GLY A 113 -15.20 -4.99 -2.42
CA GLY A 113 -16.57 -5.18 -1.98
C GLY A 113 -16.71 -6.01 -0.70
N ASN A 114 -15.67 -6.74 -0.31
CA ASN A 114 -15.66 -7.45 0.96
C ASN A 114 -15.38 -6.42 2.07
N PRO A 115 -16.27 -6.28 3.06
CA PRO A 115 -16.06 -5.27 4.11
C PRO A 115 -15.00 -5.64 5.14
N ALA A 116 -14.52 -6.88 5.13
CA ALA A 116 -13.54 -7.32 6.11
C ALA A 116 -12.16 -6.77 5.80
N VAL A 117 -11.40 -6.47 6.86
CA VAL A 117 -10.00 -6.06 6.76
C VAL A 117 -9.14 -7.23 7.18
N PRO A 118 -8.13 -7.60 6.38
CA PRO A 118 -7.22 -8.67 6.80
C PRO A 118 -6.53 -8.31 8.11
N THR A 119 -6.19 -9.31 8.90
CA THR A 119 -5.55 -9.09 10.20
C THR A 119 -4.11 -9.54 10.25
N SER A 120 -3.66 -10.31 9.25
CA SER A 120 -2.29 -10.81 9.22
C SER A 120 -1.83 -11.03 7.79
N PHE A 121 -0.50 -11.10 7.64
CA PHE A 121 0.13 -11.36 6.35
C PHE A 121 0.39 -12.86 6.24
N ASP A 122 -0.67 -13.64 6.08
CA ASP A 122 -0.56 -15.10 6.02
C ASP A 122 -0.81 -15.68 4.63
N ALA A 123 -1.15 -14.82 3.66
CA ALA A 123 -1.38 -15.20 2.27
C ALA A 123 -2.51 -16.22 2.09
N LYS A 124 -3.32 -16.45 3.13
CA LYS A 124 -4.40 -17.44 3.08
C LYS A 124 -5.76 -16.79 3.00
N SER A 125 -6.01 -15.81 3.86
CA SER A 125 -7.31 -15.16 3.93
C SER A 125 -7.44 -14.00 2.95
N ALA A 126 -6.32 -13.48 2.44
CA ALA A 126 -6.29 -12.36 1.51
C ALA A 126 -5.13 -12.54 0.56
N ARG A 127 -5.23 -11.94 -0.61
CA ARG A 127 -4.11 -11.96 -1.56
C ARG A 127 -3.01 -11.06 -1.02
N GLU A 128 -1.80 -11.57 -1.02
CA GLU A 128 -0.63 -10.85 -0.51
C GLU A 128 0.41 -10.68 -1.61
N PHE A 129 0.99 -9.48 -1.69
CA PHE A 129 2.01 -9.15 -2.68
C PHE A 129 3.19 -8.48 -1.99
N VAL A 130 4.39 -8.79 -2.48
CA VAL A 130 5.61 -8.14 -2.04
C VAL A 130 6.25 -7.46 -3.24
N PHE A 131 6.44 -6.15 -3.14
CA PHE A 131 6.97 -5.33 -4.23
C PHE A 131 8.29 -4.69 -3.83
N THR A 132 9.20 -4.59 -4.81
CA THR A 132 10.42 -3.80 -4.70
C THR A 132 10.41 -2.74 -5.79
N ARG A 133 11.15 -1.65 -5.60
CA ARG A 133 11.20 -0.60 -6.61
C ARG A 133 11.86 -1.09 -7.87
N LYS A 134 11.31 -0.64 -8.98
CA LYS A 134 11.95 -0.87 -10.27
C LYS A 134 13.09 0.08 -10.47
#